data_4c329536c4353f9df3f246b733971ff3
#
_entry.id   4c329536c4353f9df3f246b733971ff3
#
_cell.length_a   1.000
_cell.length_b   1.000
_cell.length_c   1.000
_cell.angle_alpha   90.00
_cell.angle_beta   90.00
_cell.angle_gamma   90.00
#
_symmetry.space_group_name_H-M   'P 1'
#
loop_
_entity.id
_entity.type
_entity.pdbx_description
1 polymer ?
#
loop_
_entity_poly.entity_id
_entity_poly.type
_entity_poly.pdbx_seq_one_letter_code
_entity_poly.pdbx_strand_id
1 'polypeptide(L)'
;MSRPFLIFGGIRLKDNTAIYPYSASYAREHGELDQYRASYRANIACKEAIEQAIAAHYHDNRLGTEAVHQVLEQFGYDRMFYVLAVTVRQKDWDGRISRDNKDWAKTILVYENPGSSVRDSNIYFVVDRSHPGLTDLFLTQARREYAQVQEKKPSVRDSINRNSRQKAHSDKPKPHRQPER
;
A
#
# COMPACT_ATOMS: atom_id res chain seq x y z
N MET A 1 -15.46 0.88 -33.35
CA MET A 1 -14.04 1.17 -33.67
C MET A 1 -13.24 1.07 -32.39
N SER A 2 -12.61 -0.08 -32.18
CA SER A 2 -11.78 -0.36 -31.01
C SER A 2 -10.43 0.33 -31.17
N ARG A 3 -10.05 1.19 -30.22
CA ARG A 3 -8.71 1.79 -30.18
C ARG A 3 -7.72 0.74 -29.68
N PRO A 4 -6.61 0.49 -30.37
CA PRO A 4 -5.59 -0.41 -29.88
C PRO A 4 -4.89 0.21 -28.68
N PHE A 5 -4.84 -0.54 -27.59
CA PHE A 5 -4.02 -0.22 -26.42
C PHE A 5 -2.55 -0.37 -26.83
N LEU A 6 -1.86 0.75 -27.01
CA LEU A 6 -0.42 0.78 -27.22
C LEU A 6 0.28 0.37 -25.92
N ILE A 7 0.80 -0.86 -25.90
CA ILE A 7 1.73 -1.32 -24.89
C ILE A 7 3.07 -0.63 -25.20
N PHE A 8 3.29 0.54 -24.64
CA PHE A 8 4.62 1.10 -24.52
C PHE A 8 5.30 0.40 -23.33
N GLY A 9 6.34 -0.38 -23.62
CA GLY A 9 7.31 -0.88 -22.65
C GLY A 9 8.11 0.27 -22.04
N GLY A 10 7.43 1.16 -21.30
CA GLY A 10 8.03 2.24 -20.54
C GLY A 10 8.18 1.78 -19.10
N ILE A 11 9.31 2.08 -18.49
CA ILE A 11 9.54 2.04 -17.05
C ILE A 11 8.35 2.74 -16.41
N ARG A 12 7.47 1.98 -15.74
CA ARG A 12 6.35 2.55 -15.00
C ARG A 12 6.95 3.28 -13.81
N LEU A 13 6.96 4.60 -13.87
CA LEU A 13 7.36 5.42 -12.74
C LEU A 13 6.42 5.13 -11.57
N LYS A 14 6.99 4.94 -10.39
CA LYS A 14 6.24 4.76 -9.16
C LYS A 14 5.32 5.97 -8.93
N ASP A 15 4.05 5.75 -8.68
CA ASP A 15 3.12 6.81 -8.33
C ASP A 15 3.47 7.39 -6.95
N ASN A 16 3.91 8.64 -6.93
CA ASN A 16 4.26 9.39 -5.73
C ASN A 16 3.18 10.40 -5.32
N THR A 17 2.00 10.33 -5.92
CA THR A 17 0.87 11.19 -5.53
C THR A 17 0.52 10.94 -4.06
N ALA A 18 0.39 11.99 -3.25
CA ALA A 18 -0.03 11.84 -1.86
C ALA A 18 -1.48 11.34 -1.77
N ILE A 19 -1.78 10.51 -0.77
CA ILE A 19 -3.15 10.11 -0.45
C ILE A 19 -3.85 11.32 0.19
N TYR A 20 -4.99 11.71 -0.38
CA TYR A 20 -5.85 12.72 0.20
C TYR A 20 -7.01 12.03 0.92
N PRO A 21 -7.05 12.03 2.26
CA PRO A 21 -7.98 11.19 3.01
C PRO A 21 -9.35 11.84 3.24
N TYR A 22 -9.50 13.13 2.93
CA TYR A 22 -10.71 13.88 3.23
C TYR A 22 -11.72 13.86 2.07
N SER A 23 -12.95 14.33 2.36
CA SER A 23 -14.03 14.40 1.38
C SER A 23 -13.81 15.50 0.33
N ALA A 24 -14.55 15.40 -0.78
CA ALA A 24 -14.55 16.44 -1.81
C ALA A 24 -15.10 17.79 -1.28
N SER A 25 -16.04 17.76 -0.35
CA SER A 25 -16.58 18.98 0.29
C SER A 25 -15.50 19.66 1.11
N TYR A 26 -14.79 18.91 1.94
CA TYR A 26 -13.66 19.44 2.70
C TYR A 26 -12.58 20.05 1.77
N ALA A 27 -12.22 19.34 0.70
CA ALA A 27 -11.24 19.84 -0.26
C ALA A 27 -11.68 21.14 -0.95
N ARG A 28 -12.97 21.29 -1.21
CA ARG A 28 -13.54 22.52 -1.78
C ARG A 28 -13.45 23.69 -0.81
N GLU A 29 -13.80 23.46 0.44
CA GLU A 29 -13.78 24.48 1.50
C GLU A 29 -12.37 24.98 1.82
N HIS A 30 -11.35 24.09 1.64
CA HIS A 30 -9.95 24.39 1.93
C HIS A 30 -9.11 24.75 0.68
N GLY A 31 -9.72 24.79 -0.51
CA GLY A 31 -8.99 25.11 -1.75
C GLY A 31 -8.08 23.99 -2.25
N GLU A 32 -8.29 22.74 -1.82
CA GLU A 32 -7.43 21.58 -2.05
C GLU A 32 -8.01 20.59 -3.11
N LEU A 33 -8.95 21.05 -3.94
CA LEU A 33 -9.62 20.21 -4.94
C LEU A 33 -8.67 19.52 -5.92
N ASP A 34 -7.57 20.15 -6.26
CA ASP A 34 -6.61 19.56 -7.22
C ASP A 34 -5.84 18.39 -6.56
N GLN A 35 -5.50 18.51 -5.30
CA GLN A 35 -4.90 17.42 -4.52
C GLN A 35 -5.89 16.25 -4.37
N TYR A 36 -7.14 16.54 -4.03
CA TYR A 36 -8.20 15.55 -3.99
C TYR A 36 -8.37 14.81 -5.32
N ARG A 37 -8.46 15.54 -6.44
CA ARG A 37 -8.61 14.97 -7.78
C ARG A 37 -7.42 14.13 -8.20
N ALA A 38 -6.20 14.58 -7.88
CA ALA A 38 -4.99 13.82 -8.18
C ALA A 38 -4.97 12.50 -7.40
N SER A 39 -5.22 12.55 -6.10
CA SER A 39 -5.32 11.36 -5.26
C SER A 39 -6.44 10.42 -5.71
N TYR A 40 -7.61 10.94 -6.05
CA TYR A 40 -8.73 10.15 -6.55
C TYR A 40 -8.38 9.39 -7.83
N ARG A 41 -7.76 10.06 -8.82
CA ARG A 41 -7.30 9.41 -10.06
C ARG A 41 -6.28 8.31 -9.79
N ALA A 42 -5.32 8.56 -8.89
CA ALA A 42 -4.32 7.57 -8.51
C ALA A 42 -4.96 6.37 -7.77
N ASN A 43 -5.98 6.59 -6.93
CA ASN A 43 -6.73 5.51 -6.28
C ASN A 43 -7.49 4.65 -7.30
N ILE A 44 -8.13 5.26 -8.30
CA ILE A 44 -8.79 4.52 -9.38
C ILE A 44 -7.77 3.71 -10.18
N ALA A 45 -6.63 4.28 -10.55
CA ALA A 45 -5.58 3.57 -11.24
C ALA A 45 -5.03 2.39 -10.43
N CYS A 46 -4.86 2.56 -9.12
CA CYS A 46 -4.44 1.49 -8.21
C CYS A 46 -5.50 0.37 -8.12
N LYS A 47 -6.78 0.73 -8.00
CA LYS A 47 -7.89 -0.22 -8.05
C LYS A 47 -7.86 -1.06 -9.34
N GLU A 48 -7.73 -0.41 -10.48
CA GLU A 48 -7.69 -1.09 -11.78
C GLU A 48 -6.45 -2.01 -11.89
N ALA A 49 -5.32 -1.57 -11.36
CA ALA A 49 -4.11 -2.39 -11.33
C ALA A 49 -4.28 -3.64 -10.43
N ILE A 50 -4.97 -3.53 -9.29
CA ILE A 50 -5.30 -4.68 -8.43
C ILE A 50 -6.22 -5.66 -9.17
N GLU A 51 -7.27 -5.16 -9.83
CA GLU A 51 -8.20 -5.99 -10.61
C GLU A 51 -7.46 -6.73 -11.76
N GLN A 52 -6.59 -6.04 -12.46
CA GLN A 52 -5.78 -6.61 -13.54
C GLN A 52 -4.76 -7.64 -13.01
N ALA A 53 -4.10 -7.34 -11.90
CA ALA A 53 -3.12 -8.24 -11.30
C ALA A 53 -3.80 -9.53 -10.80
N ILE A 54 -4.98 -9.44 -10.18
CA ILE A 54 -5.77 -10.61 -9.79
C ILE A 54 -6.13 -11.44 -11.03
N ALA A 55 -6.64 -10.81 -12.09
CA ALA A 55 -7.04 -11.51 -13.30
C ALA A 55 -5.86 -12.18 -14.02
N ALA A 56 -4.68 -11.53 -14.03
CA ALA A 56 -3.49 -12.04 -14.69
C ALA A 56 -2.79 -13.19 -13.94
N HIS A 57 -2.88 -13.22 -12.61
CA HIS A 57 -2.11 -14.15 -11.77
C HIS A 57 -2.98 -15.16 -11.01
N TYR A 58 -4.27 -15.25 -11.34
CA TYR A 58 -5.16 -16.28 -10.80
C TYR A 58 -5.27 -17.44 -11.75
N HIS A 59 -4.62 -18.56 -11.41
CA HIS A 59 -4.62 -19.80 -12.18
C HIS A 59 -4.73 -21.00 -11.24
N ASP A 60 -5.38 -22.05 -11.68
CA ASP A 60 -5.50 -23.31 -10.95
C ASP A 60 -6.01 -23.14 -9.51
N ASN A 61 -6.99 -22.27 -9.32
CA ASN A 61 -7.56 -21.91 -8.01
C ASN A 61 -6.53 -21.31 -7.02
N ARG A 62 -5.48 -20.71 -7.53
CA ARG A 62 -4.44 -20.03 -6.74
C ARG A 62 -4.16 -18.64 -7.28
N LEU A 63 -3.94 -17.72 -6.37
CA LEU A 63 -3.43 -16.39 -6.68
C LEU A 63 -1.92 -16.36 -6.47
N GLY A 64 -1.16 -16.07 -7.53
CA GLY A 64 0.29 -15.92 -7.45
C GLY A 64 0.70 -14.70 -6.61
N THR A 65 1.83 -14.77 -5.93
CA THR A 65 2.38 -13.66 -5.14
C THR A 65 2.79 -12.47 -6.02
N GLU A 66 3.09 -12.73 -7.29
CA GLU A 66 3.41 -11.73 -8.31
C GLU A 66 2.30 -10.68 -8.46
N ALA A 67 1.04 -11.05 -8.19
CA ALA A 67 -0.09 -10.13 -8.23
C ALA A 67 0.13 -8.95 -7.26
N VAL A 68 0.58 -9.23 -6.05
CA VAL A 68 0.85 -8.20 -5.03
C VAL A 68 2.07 -7.38 -5.43
N HIS A 69 3.17 -8.03 -5.86
CA HIS A 69 4.40 -7.36 -6.25
C HIS A 69 4.19 -6.37 -7.38
N GLN A 70 3.42 -6.74 -8.41
CA GLN A 70 3.12 -5.88 -9.55
C GLN A 70 2.45 -4.56 -9.12
N VAL A 71 1.49 -4.63 -8.21
CA VAL A 71 0.78 -3.44 -7.70
C VAL A 71 1.67 -2.63 -6.77
N LEU A 72 2.42 -3.32 -5.91
CA LEU A 72 3.33 -2.71 -4.96
C LEU A 72 4.44 -1.88 -5.63
N GLU A 73 5.03 -2.38 -6.70
CA GLU A 73 6.06 -1.66 -7.47
C GLU A 73 5.54 -0.35 -8.04
N GLN A 74 4.28 -0.31 -8.47
CA GLN A 74 3.68 0.84 -9.10
C GLN A 74 3.13 1.86 -8.08
N PHE A 75 2.47 1.42 -7.00
CA PHE A 75 1.71 2.29 -6.10
C PHE A 75 2.24 2.32 -4.66
N GLY A 76 3.03 1.36 -4.25
CA GLY A 76 3.47 1.21 -2.87
C GLY A 76 2.38 0.67 -1.93
N TYR A 77 2.80 0.32 -0.70
CA TYR A 77 1.88 -0.25 0.31
C TYR A 77 0.79 0.72 0.73
N ASP A 78 1.12 1.99 0.95
CA ASP A 78 0.18 2.96 1.52
C ASP A 78 -1.05 3.13 0.64
N ARG A 79 -0.86 3.36 -0.67
CA ARG A 79 -1.97 3.51 -1.60
C ARG A 79 -2.73 2.20 -1.81
N MET A 80 -2.02 1.09 -1.99
CA MET A 80 -2.64 -0.21 -2.15
C MET A 80 -3.52 -0.56 -0.93
N PHE A 81 -3.01 -0.35 0.28
CA PHE A 81 -3.76 -0.58 1.51
C PHE A 81 -4.91 0.38 1.70
N TYR A 82 -4.75 1.65 1.33
CA TYR A 82 -5.85 2.61 1.36
C TYR A 82 -7.02 2.17 0.47
N VAL A 83 -6.74 1.81 -0.78
CA VAL A 83 -7.77 1.33 -1.73
C VAL A 83 -8.44 0.05 -1.25
N LEU A 84 -7.67 -0.91 -0.72
CA LEU A 84 -8.20 -2.16 -0.18
C LEU A 84 -9.02 -1.94 1.09
N ALA A 85 -8.58 -1.08 2.00
CA ALA A 85 -9.34 -0.76 3.21
C ALA A 85 -10.68 -0.10 2.91
N VAL A 86 -10.71 0.86 1.97
CA VAL A 86 -11.96 1.48 1.51
C VAL A 86 -12.89 0.43 0.90
N THR A 87 -12.35 -0.45 0.04
CA THR A 87 -13.12 -1.53 -0.58
C THR A 87 -13.74 -2.47 0.45
N VAL A 88 -12.95 -2.91 1.44
CA VAL A 88 -13.40 -3.82 2.51
C VAL A 88 -14.47 -3.17 3.37
N ARG A 89 -14.31 -1.89 3.76
CA ARG A 89 -15.32 -1.16 4.54
C ARG A 89 -16.64 -1.03 3.80
N GLN A 90 -16.63 -0.75 2.51
CA GLN A 90 -17.82 -0.69 1.68
C GLN A 90 -18.51 -2.05 1.52
N LYS A 91 -17.77 -3.13 1.68
CA LYS A 91 -18.24 -4.52 1.59
C LYS A 91 -18.31 -5.21 2.96
N ASP A 92 -18.49 -4.48 4.05
CA ASP A 92 -18.52 -5.07 5.40
C ASP A 92 -19.61 -6.12 5.57
N TRP A 93 -20.69 -6.00 4.83
CA TRP A 93 -21.78 -6.98 4.74
C TRP A 93 -21.41 -8.28 3.99
N ASP A 94 -20.34 -8.26 3.17
CA ASP A 94 -19.98 -9.41 2.34
C ASP A 94 -19.28 -10.49 3.17
N GLY A 95 -19.91 -11.66 3.26
CA GLY A 95 -19.38 -12.82 3.98
C GLY A 95 -18.13 -13.46 3.36
N ARG A 96 -17.75 -13.07 2.11
CA ARG A 96 -16.54 -13.54 1.44
C ARG A 96 -15.28 -12.81 1.92
N ILE A 97 -15.45 -11.70 2.63
CA ILE A 97 -14.34 -10.99 3.26
C ILE A 97 -14.18 -11.50 4.68
N SER A 98 -12.98 -11.93 5.02
CA SER A 98 -12.65 -12.45 6.33
C SER A 98 -12.79 -11.39 7.43
N ARG A 99 -13.14 -11.82 8.64
CA ARG A 99 -13.26 -10.94 9.79
C ARG A 99 -11.95 -10.20 10.08
N ASP A 100 -10.84 -10.90 9.94
CA ASP A 100 -9.49 -10.37 10.14
C ASP A 100 -9.18 -9.19 9.20
N ASN A 101 -9.59 -9.29 7.93
CA ASN A 101 -9.42 -8.22 6.95
C ASN A 101 -10.39 -7.06 7.20
N LYS A 102 -11.61 -7.33 7.68
CA LYS A 102 -12.56 -6.30 8.09
C LYS A 102 -12.04 -5.50 9.29
N ASP A 103 -11.51 -6.18 10.30
CA ASP A 103 -10.95 -5.52 11.48
C ASP A 103 -9.66 -4.74 11.14
N TRP A 104 -8.81 -5.30 10.30
CA TRP A 104 -7.65 -4.58 9.78
C TRP A 104 -8.05 -3.31 9.01
N ALA A 105 -9.05 -3.37 8.15
CA ALA A 105 -9.49 -2.22 7.36
C ALA A 105 -9.91 -1.03 8.24
N LYS A 106 -10.42 -1.28 9.46
CA LYS A 106 -10.77 -0.24 10.43
C LYS A 106 -9.55 0.49 11.00
N THR A 107 -8.36 -0.11 10.93
CA THR A 107 -7.11 0.52 11.42
C THR A 107 -6.52 1.52 10.43
N ILE A 108 -6.92 1.46 9.17
CA ILE A 108 -6.46 2.40 8.14
C ILE A 108 -7.31 3.67 8.20
N LEU A 109 -6.65 4.83 8.23
CA LEU A 109 -7.33 6.11 8.23
C LEU A 109 -8.05 6.35 6.90
N VAL A 110 -9.36 6.28 6.93
CA VAL A 110 -10.25 6.63 5.82
C VAL A 110 -11.28 7.60 6.36
N TYR A 111 -11.40 8.75 5.70
CA TYR A 111 -12.40 9.73 6.11
C TYR A 111 -13.80 9.25 5.72
N GLU A 112 -14.65 9.12 6.73
CA GLU A 112 -16.07 8.84 6.57
C GLU A 112 -16.83 10.13 6.85
N ASN A 113 -17.63 10.58 5.90
CA ASN A 113 -18.47 11.77 6.10
C ASN A 113 -19.61 11.40 7.04
N PRO A 114 -19.68 11.93 8.28
CA PRO A 114 -20.78 11.62 9.19
C PRO A 114 -22.10 12.13 8.56
N GLY A 115 -23.04 11.22 8.36
CA GLY A 115 -24.37 11.54 7.83
C GLY A 115 -24.52 11.46 6.31
N SER A 116 -23.46 11.17 5.56
CA SER A 116 -23.58 10.85 4.14
C SER A 116 -23.91 9.37 3.97
N SER A 117 -24.86 9.08 3.07
CA SER A 117 -25.06 7.68 2.67
C SER A 117 -23.78 7.16 2.01
N VAL A 118 -23.55 5.85 2.11
CA VAL A 118 -22.40 5.20 1.45
C VAL A 118 -22.34 5.54 -0.05
N ARG A 119 -23.44 5.96 -0.67
CA ARG A 119 -23.54 6.40 -2.06
C ARG A 119 -22.98 7.80 -2.31
N ASP A 120 -22.95 8.67 -1.31
CA ASP A 120 -22.49 10.05 -1.45
C ASP A 120 -21.01 10.22 -1.10
N SER A 121 -20.38 9.19 -0.50
CA SER A 121 -18.95 9.19 -0.33
C SER A 121 -18.31 8.89 -1.70
N ASN A 122 -17.54 9.83 -2.24
CA ASN A 122 -16.76 9.70 -3.48
C ASN A 122 -15.68 8.60 -3.43
N ILE A 123 -15.83 7.61 -2.56
CA ILE A 123 -14.79 6.65 -2.18
C ILE A 123 -15.27 5.25 -2.55
N TYR A 124 -15.83 5.06 -3.74
CA TYR A 124 -16.22 3.74 -4.20
C TYR A 124 -15.10 3.07 -4.97
N PHE A 125 -14.35 2.20 -4.29
CA PHE A 125 -13.39 1.30 -4.92
C PHE A 125 -13.92 -0.13 -4.86
N VAL A 126 -14.52 -0.60 -5.95
CA VAL A 126 -14.96 -1.98 -6.05
C VAL A 126 -13.90 -2.76 -6.81
N VAL A 127 -13.18 -3.64 -6.13
CA VAL A 127 -11.98 -4.28 -6.67
C VAL A 127 -12.26 -5.62 -7.35
N ASP A 128 -13.31 -6.33 -7.10
CA ASP A 128 -13.45 -7.71 -7.56
C ASP A 128 -14.77 -8.02 -8.28
N ARG A 129 -15.15 -7.17 -9.21
CA ARG A 129 -16.38 -7.42 -10.01
C ARG A 129 -16.33 -8.76 -10.75
N SER A 130 -15.16 -9.10 -11.29
CA SER A 130 -14.97 -10.30 -12.11
C SER A 130 -14.61 -11.55 -11.29
N HIS A 131 -14.01 -11.38 -10.11
CA HIS A 131 -13.49 -12.47 -9.28
C HIS A 131 -13.86 -12.28 -7.81
N PRO A 132 -15.13 -12.50 -7.42
CA PRO A 132 -15.58 -12.31 -6.04
C PRO A 132 -14.83 -13.22 -5.07
N GLY A 133 -14.34 -12.64 -3.96
CA GLY A 133 -13.59 -13.36 -2.93
C GLY A 133 -12.08 -13.35 -3.13
N LEU A 134 -11.55 -13.03 -4.32
CA LEU A 134 -10.12 -12.94 -4.54
C LEU A 134 -9.52 -11.66 -3.92
N THR A 135 -10.32 -10.63 -3.72
CA THR A 135 -9.90 -9.43 -2.99
C THR A 135 -9.44 -9.78 -1.57
N ASP A 136 -10.14 -10.64 -0.86
CA ASP A 136 -9.76 -11.08 0.49
C ASP A 136 -8.44 -11.85 0.49
N LEU A 137 -8.26 -12.73 -0.49
CA LEU A 137 -7.01 -13.48 -0.65
C LEU A 137 -5.84 -12.55 -1.01
N PHE A 138 -6.03 -11.63 -1.95
CA PHE A 138 -5.02 -10.64 -2.34
C PHE A 138 -4.60 -9.77 -1.14
N LEU A 139 -5.56 -9.26 -0.38
CA LEU A 139 -5.29 -8.48 0.82
C LEU A 139 -4.53 -9.28 1.88
N THR A 140 -4.92 -10.54 2.09
CA THR A 140 -4.23 -11.42 3.04
C THR A 140 -2.77 -11.64 2.64
N GLN A 141 -2.49 -11.86 1.35
CA GLN A 141 -1.12 -11.98 0.85
C GLN A 141 -0.34 -10.66 1.03
N ALA A 142 -0.92 -9.53 0.64
CA ALA A 142 -0.29 -8.22 0.76
C ALA A 142 0.08 -7.89 2.22
N ARG A 143 -0.80 -8.21 3.17
CA ARG A 143 -0.54 -8.02 4.61
C ARG A 143 0.59 -8.91 5.13
N ARG A 144 0.65 -10.16 4.68
CA ARG A 144 1.75 -11.09 5.06
C ARG A 144 3.09 -10.59 4.55
N GLU A 145 3.16 -10.16 3.30
CA GLU A 145 4.38 -9.62 2.72
C GLU A 145 4.83 -8.34 3.45
N TYR A 146 3.89 -7.45 3.74
CA TYR A 146 4.18 -6.25 4.49
C TYR A 146 4.76 -6.55 5.88
N ALA A 147 4.17 -7.50 6.62
CA ALA A 147 4.67 -7.92 7.92
C ALA A 147 6.11 -8.45 7.83
N GLN A 148 6.41 -9.31 6.85
CA GLN A 148 7.76 -9.83 6.63
C GLN A 148 8.79 -8.73 6.29
N VAL A 149 8.39 -7.70 5.55
CA VAL A 149 9.25 -6.55 5.25
C VAL A 149 9.52 -5.72 6.50
N GLN A 150 8.53 -5.54 7.37
CA GLN A 150 8.70 -4.81 8.63
C GLN A 150 9.60 -5.57 9.62
N GLU A 151 9.45 -6.89 9.72
CA GLU A 151 10.29 -7.73 10.58
C GLU A 151 11.76 -7.73 10.12
N LYS A 152 12.03 -7.62 8.81
CA LYS A 152 13.39 -7.56 8.26
C LYS A 152 14.06 -6.20 8.43
N LYS A 153 13.33 -5.14 8.75
CA LYS A 153 13.92 -3.82 9.04
C LYS A 153 14.65 -3.90 10.38
N PRO A 154 15.98 -3.62 10.42
CA PRO A 154 16.70 -3.63 11.69
C PRO A 154 16.07 -2.62 12.63
N SER A 155 15.84 -3.05 13.87
CA SER A 155 15.33 -2.16 14.91
C SER A 155 16.27 -0.94 15.03
N VAL A 156 15.70 0.25 15.25
CA VAL A 156 16.47 1.47 15.52
C VAL A 156 17.44 1.24 16.70
N ARG A 157 17.04 0.41 17.67
CA ARG A 157 17.87 -0.03 18.79
C ARG A 157 19.13 -0.81 18.34
N ASP A 158 18.98 -1.69 17.34
CA ASP A 158 20.09 -2.47 16.79
C ASP A 158 21.04 -1.60 15.98
N SER A 159 20.50 -0.59 15.29
CA SER A 159 21.30 0.39 14.56
C SER A 159 22.12 1.28 15.50
N ILE A 160 21.55 1.72 16.62
CA ILE A 160 22.22 2.49 17.66
C ILE A 160 23.32 1.64 18.32
N ASN A 161 23.05 0.38 18.65
CA ASN A 161 24.01 -0.52 19.26
C ASN A 161 25.18 -0.86 18.34
N ARG A 162 24.96 -1.00 17.00
CA ARG A 162 26.04 -1.20 16.05
C ARG A 162 26.95 0.03 15.96
N ASN A 163 26.38 1.23 15.89
CA ASN A 163 27.15 2.47 15.84
C ASN A 163 27.94 2.72 17.13
N SER A 164 27.39 2.36 18.30
CA SER A 164 28.08 2.46 19.58
C SER A 164 29.26 1.48 19.68
N ARG A 165 29.12 0.26 19.18
CA ARG A 165 30.22 -0.74 19.12
C ARG A 165 31.31 -0.36 18.13
N GLN A 166 30.98 0.26 17.01
CA GLN A 166 31.98 0.75 16.04
C GLN A 166 32.80 1.91 16.60
N LYS A 167 32.17 2.86 17.34
CA LYS A 167 32.88 3.93 18.01
C LYS A 167 33.82 3.41 19.13
N ALA A 168 33.40 2.43 19.90
CA ALA A 168 34.23 1.85 20.95
C ALA A 168 35.46 1.07 20.44
N HIS A 169 35.45 0.66 19.16
CA HIS A 169 36.58 -0.04 18.53
C HIS A 169 37.60 0.89 17.87
N SER A 170 37.20 2.15 17.55
CA SER A 170 38.10 3.16 16.95
C SER A 170 38.94 3.93 17.97
N ASP A 171 38.56 3.87 19.27
CA ASP A 171 39.23 4.62 20.35
C ASP A 171 40.26 3.78 21.14
N LYS A 172 40.74 2.67 20.62
CA LYS A 172 41.88 1.96 21.24
C LYS A 172 43.16 2.73 20.98
N PRO A 173 43.88 3.22 22.00
CA PRO A 173 45.15 3.92 21.81
C PRO A 173 46.20 2.97 21.24
N LYS A 174 46.90 3.43 20.19
CA LYS A 174 48.05 2.70 19.62
C LYS A 174 49.12 2.50 20.67
N PRO A 175 49.73 1.31 20.80
CA PRO A 175 50.81 1.09 21.74
C PRO A 175 52.02 1.95 21.39
N HIS A 176 52.49 2.68 22.39
CA HIS A 176 53.66 3.53 22.31
C HIS A 176 54.91 2.65 22.12
N ARG A 177 55.56 2.72 20.95
CA ARG A 177 56.89 2.13 20.74
C ARG A 177 57.90 2.90 21.57
N GLN A 178 58.52 2.23 22.53
CA GLN A 178 59.72 2.76 23.21
C GLN A 178 60.90 2.66 22.28
N PRO A 179 61.79 3.65 22.21
CA PRO A 179 63.05 3.55 21.49
C PRO A 179 64.03 2.73 22.30
N GLU A 180 64.59 1.68 21.69
CA GLU A 180 65.71 0.97 22.21
C GLU A 180 66.96 1.88 22.20
N ARG A 181 67.73 1.78 23.30
CA ARG A 181 69.08 2.35 23.43
C ARG A 181 70.11 1.33 22.96
#